data_7c9d17d1851cfa0e0588b5eb1b01542d
#
_entry.id   7c9d17d1851cfa0e0588b5eb1b01542d
#
_cell.length_a   1.000
_cell.length_b   1.000
_cell.length_c   1.000
_cell.angle_alpha   90.00
_cell.angle_beta   90.00
_cell.angle_gamma   90.00
#
_symmetry.space_group_name_H-M   'P 1'
#
loop_
_entity.id
_entity.type
_entity.pdbx_description
1 polymer ?
#
loop_
_entity_poly.entity_id
_entity_poly.type
_entity_poly.pdbx_seq_one_letter_code
_entity_poly.pdbx_strand_id
1 'polypeptide(L)'
;MRIGATSDLHGVLPAVEECDIFLICGDIMPLNIQLNMPKSRLWLQNTFIPWANGLPCKHVVFIAGNHDFWFERNGGLEPDMYNMFHKPTDGKLVYLHNKSWEYEHEIESGVFKKFKIFGTPYCKQFGNWAFM
;
A
#
# COMPACT_ATOMS: atom_id res chain seq x y z
N MET A 1 19.53 6.23 -2.99
CA MET A 1 18.12 5.79 -2.89
C MET A 1 17.32 6.80 -2.08
N ARG A 2 16.19 7.26 -2.62
CA ARG A 2 15.25 8.16 -1.96
C ARG A 2 13.98 7.41 -1.59
N ILE A 3 13.55 7.52 -0.34
CA ILE A 3 12.31 6.91 0.17
C ILE A 3 11.39 8.03 0.62
N GLY A 4 10.17 8.06 0.11
CA GLY A 4 9.07 8.88 0.62
C GLY A 4 8.14 8.04 1.49
N ALA A 5 7.42 8.66 2.42
CA ALA A 5 6.46 7.97 3.25
C ALA A 5 5.26 8.86 3.62
N THR A 6 4.12 8.22 3.80
CA THR A 6 2.89 8.85 4.30
C THR A 6 2.04 7.84 5.07
N SER A 7 1.07 8.31 5.82
CA SER A 7 0.02 7.51 6.47
C SER A 7 -1.28 8.31 6.55
N ASP A 8 -2.34 7.67 7.02
CA ASP A 8 -3.61 8.34 7.35
C ASP A 8 -4.18 9.17 6.19
N LEU A 9 -4.20 8.59 5.00
CA LEU A 9 -4.69 9.24 3.79
C LEU A 9 -6.19 9.54 3.87
N HIS A 10 -6.98 8.61 4.39
CA HIS A 10 -8.44 8.72 4.51
C HIS A 10 -9.11 9.25 3.23
N GLY A 11 -8.60 8.80 2.07
CA GLY A 11 -9.09 9.20 0.75
C GLY A 11 -8.47 10.47 0.18
N VAL A 12 -7.62 11.18 0.92
CA VAL A 12 -6.86 12.33 0.43
C VAL A 12 -5.60 11.84 -0.27
N LEU A 13 -5.45 12.13 -1.54
CA LEU A 13 -4.37 11.62 -2.38
C LEU A 13 -3.40 12.77 -2.73
N PRO A 14 -2.32 12.95 -1.96
CA PRO A 14 -1.41 14.09 -2.14
C PRO A 14 -0.55 13.96 -3.38
N ALA A 15 0.01 15.10 -3.83
CA ALA A 15 1.12 15.09 -4.74
C ALA A 15 2.38 14.58 -4.01
N VAL A 16 3.20 13.81 -4.72
CA VAL A 16 4.40 13.16 -4.19
C VAL A 16 5.61 13.57 -5.01
N GLU A 17 6.70 13.91 -4.35
CA GLU A 17 7.97 14.15 -5.01
C GLU A 17 8.58 12.86 -5.56
N GLU A 18 9.43 13.00 -6.60
CA GLU A 18 10.14 11.87 -7.18
C GLU A 18 10.95 11.09 -6.13
N CYS A 19 10.78 9.77 -6.10
CA CYS A 19 11.51 8.88 -5.20
C CYS A 19 11.66 7.48 -5.80
N ASP A 20 12.51 6.65 -5.20
CA ASP A 20 12.65 5.25 -5.62
C ASP A 20 11.50 4.40 -5.05
N ILE A 21 11.22 4.56 -3.76
CA ILE A 21 10.17 3.82 -3.05
C ILE A 21 9.29 4.82 -2.28
N PHE A 22 7.97 4.68 -2.44
CA PHE A 22 6.99 5.42 -1.66
C PHE A 22 6.25 4.46 -0.73
N LEU A 23 6.29 4.73 0.57
CA LEU A 23 5.66 3.92 1.60
C LEU A 23 4.33 4.53 2.03
N ILE A 24 3.26 3.71 2.07
CA ILE A 24 1.96 4.12 2.62
C ILE A 24 1.67 3.25 3.84
N CYS A 25 1.67 3.88 5.01
CA CYS A 25 1.64 3.19 6.30
C CYS A 25 0.22 3.10 6.89
N GLY A 26 -0.76 2.72 6.06
CA GLY A 26 -2.13 2.44 6.50
C GLY A 26 -3.09 3.62 6.43
N ASP A 27 -4.34 3.32 6.77
CA ASP A 27 -5.50 4.22 6.77
C ASP A 27 -5.72 4.93 5.44
N ILE A 28 -5.78 4.11 4.39
CA ILE A 28 -5.93 4.55 3.00
C ILE A 28 -7.37 4.97 2.71
N MET A 29 -8.33 4.21 3.26
CA MET A 29 -9.74 4.27 2.89
C MET A 29 -10.44 5.57 3.34
N PRO A 30 -11.26 6.20 2.48
CA PRO A 30 -12.14 7.29 2.91
C PRO A 30 -13.08 6.85 4.03
N LEU A 31 -13.17 7.63 5.10
CA LEU A 31 -13.94 7.30 6.29
C LEU A 31 -15.43 7.07 6.01
N ASN A 32 -16.01 7.81 5.07
CA ASN A 32 -17.44 7.75 4.73
C ASN A 32 -17.83 6.44 3.99
N ILE A 33 -16.87 5.68 3.47
CA ILE A 33 -17.15 4.41 2.76
C ILE A 33 -16.46 3.20 3.38
N GLN A 34 -15.64 3.37 4.40
CA GLN A 34 -14.77 2.33 4.96
C GLN A 34 -15.51 1.04 5.37
N LEU A 35 -16.78 1.13 5.77
CA LEU A 35 -17.62 -0.02 6.14
C LEU A 35 -18.45 -0.57 4.98
N ASN A 36 -18.46 0.10 3.84
CA ASN A 36 -19.17 -0.33 2.65
C ASN A 36 -18.22 -1.07 1.69
N MET A 37 -18.20 -2.39 1.75
CA MET A 37 -17.24 -3.21 0.99
C MET A 37 -17.29 -3.01 -0.53
N PRO A 38 -18.48 -2.99 -1.18
CA PRO A 38 -18.57 -2.70 -2.62
C PRO A 38 -18.02 -1.31 -3.00
N LYS A 39 -18.39 -0.26 -2.25
CA LYS A 39 -17.90 1.10 -2.51
C LYS A 39 -16.40 1.22 -2.25
N SER A 40 -15.90 0.58 -1.21
CA SER A 40 -14.46 0.52 -0.91
C SER A 40 -13.68 -0.11 -2.06
N ARG A 41 -14.14 -1.25 -2.56
CA ARG A 41 -13.50 -1.92 -3.70
C ARG A 41 -13.48 -1.03 -4.95
N LEU A 42 -14.60 -0.41 -5.30
CA LEU A 42 -14.68 0.48 -6.46
C LEU A 42 -13.75 1.70 -6.31
N TRP A 43 -13.67 2.27 -5.12
CA TRP A 43 -12.77 3.39 -4.85
C TRP A 43 -11.29 2.98 -4.99
N LEU A 44 -10.92 1.81 -4.46
CA LEU A 44 -9.58 1.27 -4.63
C LEU A 44 -9.23 1.08 -6.11
N GLN A 45 -10.11 0.46 -6.88
CA GLN A 45 -9.88 0.17 -8.31
C GLN A 45 -9.87 1.42 -9.19
N ASN A 46 -10.76 2.37 -8.94
CA ASN A 46 -11.00 3.50 -9.84
C ASN A 46 -10.28 4.79 -9.41
N THR A 47 -9.81 4.86 -8.16
CA THR A 47 -9.19 6.08 -7.60
C THR A 47 -7.81 5.81 -7.01
N PHE A 48 -7.69 4.92 -6.03
CA PHE A 48 -6.42 4.68 -5.35
C PHE A 48 -5.36 4.06 -6.28
N ILE A 49 -5.69 2.97 -6.97
CA ILE A 49 -4.73 2.28 -7.86
C ILE A 49 -4.26 3.19 -8.99
N PRO A 50 -5.13 3.91 -9.74
CA PRO A 50 -4.66 4.85 -10.75
C PRO A 50 -3.77 5.96 -10.20
N TRP A 51 -4.12 6.53 -9.04
CA TRP A 51 -3.28 7.53 -8.39
C TRP A 51 -1.90 6.97 -8.03
N ALA A 52 -1.85 5.86 -7.32
CA ALA A 52 -0.60 5.25 -6.88
C ALA A 52 0.27 4.81 -8.07
N ASN A 53 -0.34 4.28 -9.13
CA ASN A 53 0.36 3.90 -10.35
C ASN A 53 0.94 5.11 -11.10
N GLY A 54 0.31 6.27 -11.00
CA GLY A 54 0.76 7.54 -11.60
C GLY A 54 1.83 8.29 -10.81
N LEU A 55 2.16 7.86 -9.59
CA LEU A 55 3.16 8.54 -8.77
C LEU A 55 4.56 8.50 -9.39
N PRO A 56 5.40 9.55 -9.22
CA PRO A 56 6.75 9.62 -9.76
C PRO A 56 7.74 8.81 -8.89
N CYS A 57 7.47 7.52 -8.72
CA CYS A 57 8.30 6.59 -7.97
C CYS A 57 8.35 5.22 -8.66
N LYS A 58 9.39 4.44 -8.40
CA LYS A 58 9.55 3.11 -8.98
C LYS A 58 8.59 2.10 -8.37
N HIS A 59 8.44 2.15 -7.05
CA HIS A 59 7.54 1.27 -6.30
C HIS A 59 6.72 2.04 -5.26
N VAL A 60 5.48 1.60 -5.08
CA VAL A 60 4.59 2.00 -3.99
C VAL A 60 4.36 0.78 -3.13
N VAL A 61 4.94 0.76 -1.93
CA VAL A 61 4.79 -0.34 -0.97
C VAL A 61 3.84 0.12 0.12
N PHE A 62 2.80 -0.67 0.39
CA PHE A 62 1.78 -0.23 1.33
C PHE A 62 1.26 -1.35 2.23
N ILE A 63 0.77 -0.95 3.38
CA ILE A 63 0.02 -1.78 4.33
C ILE A 63 -1.38 -1.20 4.52
N ALA A 64 -2.29 -2.01 5.02
CA ALA A 64 -3.57 -1.52 5.54
C ALA A 64 -3.39 -0.97 6.96
N GLY A 65 -4.30 -0.11 7.39
CA GLY A 65 -4.41 0.42 8.75
C GLY A 65 -5.74 0.03 9.41
N ASN A 66 -5.99 0.57 10.60
CA ASN A 66 -7.17 0.20 11.39
C ASN A 66 -8.51 0.71 10.80
N HIS A 67 -8.48 1.64 9.87
CA HIS A 67 -9.66 2.08 9.12
C HIS A 67 -9.88 1.33 7.79
N ASP A 68 -9.00 0.42 7.44
CA ASP A 68 -9.01 -0.27 6.15
C ASP A 68 -9.74 -1.63 6.22
N PHE A 69 -11.01 -1.62 6.65
CA PHE A 69 -11.85 -2.81 6.85
C PHE A 69 -11.97 -3.69 5.61
N TRP A 70 -11.90 -3.10 4.42
CA TRP A 70 -11.97 -3.88 3.19
C TRP A 70 -10.84 -4.91 3.10
N PHE A 71 -9.62 -4.53 3.47
CA PHE A 71 -8.46 -5.43 3.45
C PHE A 71 -8.60 -6.54 4.49
N GLU A 72 -9.05 -6.23 5.70
CA GLU A 72 -9.28 -7.25 6.74
C GLU A 72 -10.35 -8.25 6.32
N ARG A 73 -11.49 -7.78 5.84
CA ARG A 73 -12.63 -8.62 5.46
C ARG A 73 -12.40 -9.47 4.21
N ASN A 74 -11.54 -9.02 3.32
CA ASN A 74 -11.10 -9.79 2.15
C ASN A 74 -9.84 -10.62 2.44
N GLY A 75 -9.44 -10.67 3.72
CA GLY A 75 -8.45 -11.59 4.25
C GLY A 75 -7.01 -11.29 3.89
N GLY A 76 -6.72 -10.21 3.18
CA GLY A 76 -5.37 -9.94 2.69
C GLY A 76 -4.77 -11.13 1.91
N LEU A 77 -5.64 -12.02 1.39
CA LEU A 77 -5.24 -13.27 0.77
C LEU A 77 -4.48 -13.02 -0.52
N GLU A 78 -3.36 -13.68 -0.63
CA GLU A 78 -2.36 -13.49 -1.67
C GLU A 78 -2.89 -13.42 -3.11
N PRO A 79 -3.70 -14.36 -3.63
CA PRO A 79 -4.08 -14.26 -5.04
C PRO A 79 -4.88 -13.01 -5.38
N ASP A 80 -5.77 -12.59 -4.49
CA ASP A 80 -6.67 -11.46 -4.72
C ASP A 80 -5.92 -10.12 -4.63
N MET A 81 -5.03 -9.97 -3.65
CA MET A 81 -4.21 -8.77 -3.49
C MET A 81 -3.21 -8.62 -4.63
N TYR A 82 -2.56 -9.72 -5.04
CA TYR A 82 -1.66 -9.73 -6.18
C TYR A 82 -2.39 -9.34 -7.48
N ASN A 83 -3.53 -9.96 -7.75
CA ASN A 83 -4.31 -9.70 -8.95
C ASN A 83 -4.91 -8.29 -8.99
N MET A 84 -5.24 -7.73 -7.83
CA MET A 84 -5.85 -6.39 -7.77
C MET A 84 -4.83 -5.26 -7.84
N PHE A 85 -3.69 -5.40 -7.18
CA PHE A 85 -2.72 -4.30 -7.02
C PHE A 85 -1.43 -4.50 -7.81
N HIS A 86 -0.81 -5.65 -7.71
CA HIS A 86 0.52 -5.88 -8.25
C HIS A 86 0.50 -6.10 -9.77
N LYS A 87 -0.31 -7.06 -10.22
CA LYS A 87 -0.39 -7.44 -11.63
C LYS A 87 -0.84 -6.29 -12.55
N PRO A 88 -1.92 -5.52 -12.24
CA PRO A 88 -2.36 -4.44 -13.11
C PRO A 88 -1.40 -3.25 -13.20
N THR A 89 -0.47 -3.13 -12.25
CA THR A 89 0.52 -2.03 -12.18
C THR A 89 1.93 -2.48 -12.57
N ASP A 90 2.05 -3.66 -13.17
CA ASP A 90 3.34 -4.25 -13.57
C ASP A 90 4.37 -4.29 -12.42
N GLY A 91 3.89 -4.67 -11.23
CA GLY A 91 4.71 -4.80 -10.04
C GLY A 91 5.02 -3.50 -9.30
N LYS A 92 4.48 -2.36 -9.73
CA LYS A 92 4.72 -1.08 -9.06
C LYS A 92 4.07 -1.01 -7.68
N LEU A 93 2.81 -1.46 -7.54
CA LEU A 93 2.10 -1.52 -6.26
C LEU A 93 2.35 -2.86 -5.56
N VAL A 94 2.84 -2.78 -4.33
CA VAL A 94 3.18 -3.93 -3.49
C VAL A 94 2.44 -3.82 -2.16
N TYR A 95 1.44 -4.68 -1.94
CA TYR A 95 0.74 -4.79 -0.67
C TYR A 95 1.45 -5.76 0.26
N LEU A 96 1.69 -5.36 1.50
CA LEU A 96 2.31 -6.22 2.51
C LEU A 96 1.34 -6.52 3.65
N HIS A 97 1.20 -7.81 3.96
CA HIS A 97 0.44 -8.32 5.08
C HIS A 97 1.25 -9.41 5.78
N ASN A 98 1.92 -9.03 6.87
CA ASN A 98 2.83 -9.92 7.62
C ASN A 98 3.89 -10.58 6.74
N LYS A 99 4.42 -9.84 5.79
CA LYS A 99 5.46 -10.34 4.88
C LYS A 99 6.50 -9.29 4.54
N SER A 100 7.62 -9.78 4.03
CA SER A 100 8.70 -8.94 3.52
C SER A 100 8.65 -8.82 2.00
N TRP A 101 9.13 -7.70 1.51
CA TRP A 101 9.45 -7.44 0.12
C TRP A 101 10.90 -6.99 0.00
N GLU A 102 11.60 -7.47 -1.02
CA GLU A 102 13.00 -7.15 -1.28
C GLU A 102 13.12 -6.27 -2.52
N TYR A 103 14.00 -5.28 -2.44
CA TYR A 103 14.31 -4.35 -3.52
C TYR A 103 15.82 -4.26 -3.71
N GLU A 104 16.26 -4.41 -4.95
CA GLU A 104 17.67 -4.19 -5.33
C GLU A 104 17.80 -2.78 -5.94
N HIS A 105 18.66 -1.98 -5.34
CA HIS A 105 18.95 -0.63 -5.80
C HIS A 105 20.40 -0.54 -6.31
N GLU A 106 20.56 -0.03 -7.51
CA GLU A 106 21.86 0.28 -8.06
C GLU A 106 22.41 1.54 -7.42
N ILE A 107 23.47 1.40 -6.62
CA ILE A 107 24.12 2.51 -5.89
C ILE A 107 25.24 3.14 -6.70
N GLU A 108 25.91 2.33 -7.55
CA GLU A 108 26.94 2.72 -8.50
C GLU A 108 26.79 1.81 -9.73
N SER A 109 27.38 2.17 -10.86
CA SER A 109 27.30 1.38 -12.11
C SER A 109 27.71 -0.07 -11.87
N GLY A 110 26.75 -0.98 -12.00
CA GLY A 110 26.94 -2.42 -11.79
C GLY A 110 27.02 -2.86 -10.33
N VAL A 111 26.83 -1.96 -9.34
CA VAL A 111 26.87 -2.26 -7.92
C VAL A 111 25.47 -2.11 -7.32
N PHE A 112 24.90 -3.23 -6.86
CA PHE A 112 23.55 -3.28 -6.31
C PHE A 112 23.58 -3.50 -4.79
N LYS A 113 22.66 -2.85 -4.08
CA LYS A 113 22.39 -3.08 -2.66
C LYS A 113 20.97 -3.57 -2.48
N LYS A 114 20.82 -4.65 -1.72
CA LYS A 114 19.52 -5.24 -1.40
C LYS A 114 18.95 -4.60 -0.13
N PHE A 115 17.68 -4.20 -0.19
CA PHE A 115 16.89 -3.67 0.92
C PHE A 115 15.71 -4.59 1.15
N LYS A 116 15.34 -4.77 2.42
CA LYS A 116 14.19 -5.57 2.82
C LYS A 116 13.23 -4.72 3.61
N ILE A 117 11.98 -4.71 3.20
CA ILE A 117 10.88 -4.00 3.86
C ILE A 117 9.90 -5.04 4.37
N PHE A 118 9.58 -5.00 5.66
CA PHE A 118 8.54 -5.82 6.27
C PHE A 118 7.32 -4.97 6.54
N GLY A 119 6.12 -5.45 6.17
CA GLY A 119 4.86 -4.78 6.40
C GLY A 119 3.88 -5.63 7.18
N THR A 120 3.22 -5.00 8.15
CA THR A 120 2.14 -5.59 8.94
C THR A 120 1.02 -4.57 9.16
N PRO A 121 -0.26 -4.93 8.96
CA PRO A 121 -1.39 -4.05 9.24
C PRO A 121 -1.80 -4.07 10.72
N TYR A 122 -1.32 -5.04 11.49
CA TYR A 122 -1.77 -5.25 12.86
C TYR A 122 -1.24 -4.22 13.84
N CYS A 123 -2.13 -3.75 14.72
CA CYS A 123 -1.81 -2.87 15.82
C CYS A 123 -2.37 -3.40 17.15
N LYS A 124 -1.95 -2.79 18.27
CA LYS A 124 -2.48 -3.14 19.59
C LYS A 124 -3.96 -2.80 19.67
N GLN A 125 -4.76 -3.72 20.18
CA GLN A 125 -6.20 -3.53 20.35
C GLN A 125 -6.50 -2.34 21.28
N PHE A 126 -7.32 -1.41 20.79
CA PHE A 126 -7.83 -0.27 21.56
C PHE A 126 -9.31 0.08 21.24
N GLY A 127 -9.98 -0.74 20.42
CA GLY A 127 -11.37 -0.59 20.00
C GLY A 127 -11.82 -1.75 19.12
N ASN A 128 -12.83 -1.48 18.29
CA ASN A 128 -13.37 -2.44 17.32
C ASN A 128 -13.04 -2.02 15.88
N TRP A 129 -11.78 -1.70 15.66
CA TRP A 129 -11.25 -1.34 14.35
C TRP A 129 -10.70 -2.57 13.61
N ALA A 130 -10.36 -2.40 12.35
CA ALA A 130 -9.71 -3.45 11.58
C ALA A 130 -8.31 -3.79 12.15
N PHE A 131 -7.89 -5.02 11.98
CA PHE A 131 -6.54 -5.51 12.34
C PHE A 131 -6.15 -5.33 13.82
N MET A 132 -7.09 -5.52 14.72
CA MET A 132 -6.85 -5.48 16.17
C MET A 132 -7.02 -6.82 16.85
#